data_47d2e3b92643091824ac46621afcd27f
#
_entry.id   47d2e3b92643091824ac46621afcd27f
#
_cell.length_a   1.000
_cell.length_b   1.000
_cell.length_c   1.000
_cell.angle_alpha   90.00
_cell.angle_beta   90.00
_cell.angle_gamma   90.00
#
_symmetry.space_group_name_H-M   'P 1'
#
loop_
_entity.id
_entity.type
_entity.pdbx_description
1 polymer ?
#
loop_
_entity_poly.entity_id
_entity_poly.type
_entity_poly.pdbx_seq_one_letter_code
_entity_poly.pdbx_strand_id
1 'polypeptide(L)'
;MEEKYIASIDLGSSKFGLCVARVNGEDIQIVYYKETPSEGIRTSLISNPMKAAGRLKEAVREAEKELMIQILQVVVGMPRSEVAQVTASARIERTNADDYISSEEVGNLKSMALETYPLSNPEKQIMYGAVAQSFSTDDEIQLVESEVVGTLSSSLEGNFKVFVGNRSATTALDKIFNQLDIAIAKKYFLPEVVAHAVLTDDEMAGGVALVDVGAGVTSVAIYHGGIMRYYASIPFGGKAITGDLRTECSISEDLAEKIKKRFGACLPGKLASLSEKVLQIRITEPYKEVPVRYISEIIDCRSREIVEAILYYIQESGLQNSLRSGIVITGGGAELANFISLVKEMSGYEVRKGYPRFMFSASVGSGVYATGATSAIGMVLAAKDDNLPDCVTVPEKVMEQEEEMMEVEVTDETPAQNTISDEELESGQTGNLISPEEFGEAVNKKEKKKTTTVKVKKRPGILGIAWTKLKNTALDFYDDENKEE
;
A
#
# COMPACT_ATOMS: atom_id res chain seq x y z
N MET A 1 -5.64 -32.25 -2.29
CA MET A 1 -5.82 -31.13 -1.34
C MET A 1 -7.13 -30.50 -1.76
N GLU A 2 -7.98 -30.14 -0.83
CA GLU A 2 -9.25 -29.48 -1.16
C GLU A 2 -9.00 -28.10 -1.71
N GLU A 3 -9.71 -27.75 -2.77
CA GLU A 3 -9.78 -26.41 -3.34
C GLU A 3 -10.43 -25.47 -2.31
N LYS A 4 -9.83 -24.30 -2.07
CA LYS A 4 -10.38 -23.32 -1.15
C LYS A 4 -10.26 -21.91 -1.73
N TYR A 5 -11.09 -21.00 -1.25
CA TYR A 5 -11.09 -19.60 -1.66
C TYR A 5 -10.61 -18.71 -0.52
N ILE A 6 -9.79 -17.73 -0.88
CA ILE A 6 -9.33 -16.66 0.02
C ILE A 6 -9.89 -15.34 -0.50
N ALA A 7 -10.62 -14.63 0.36
CA ALA A 7 -11.14 -13.30 0.06
C ALA A 7 -10.39 -12.25 0.87
N SER A 8 -9.82 -11.23 0.21
CA SER A 8 -9.11 -10.12 0.86
C SER A 8 -9.76 -8.79 0.55
N ILE A 9 -9.77 -7.88 1.52
CA ILE A 9 -10.30 -6.53 1.36
C ILE A 9 -9.26 -5.51 1.85
N ASP A 10 -8.76 -4.70 0.93
CA ASP A 10 -7.93 -3.53 1.24
C ASP A 10 -8.81 -2.29 1.39
N LEU A 11 -8.82 -1.70 2.59
CA LEU A 11 -9.61 -0.53 2.93
C LEU A 11 -8.81 0.76 2.75
N GLY A 12 -8.63 1.18 1.51
CA GLY A 12 -7.90 2.41 1.18
C GLY A 12 -8.72 3.69 1.36
N SER A 13 -8.03 4.84 1.47
CA SER A 13 -8.67 6.16 1.63
C SER A 13 -9.35 6.69 0.37
N SER A 14 -9.07 6.11 -0.81
CA SER A 14 -9.67 6.50 -2.09
C SER A 14 -10.50 5.39 -2.71
N LYS A 15 -10.11 4.14 -2.48
CA LYS A 15 -10.75 2.97 -3.06
C LYS A 15 -10.67 1.79 -2.09
N PHE A 16 -11.64 0.89 -2.18
CA PHE A 16 -11.58 -0.47 -1.63
C PHE A 16 -11.08 -1.40 -2.73
N GLY A 17 -10.16 -2.30 -2.40
CA GLY A 17 -9.75 -3.38 -3.27
C GLY A 17 -10.30 -4.71 -2.74
N LEU A 18 -11.26 -5.30 -3.42
CA LEU A 18 -11.76 -6.66 -3.13
C LEU A 18 -11.09 -7.64 -4.08
N CYS A 19 -10.42 -8.64 -3.52
CA CYS A 19 -9.79 -9.72 -4.26
C CYS A 19 -10.30 -11.07 -3.76
N VAL A 20 -10.64 -11.97 -4.68
CA VAL A 20 -10.94 -13.36 -4.38
C VAL A 20 -9.99 -14.24 -5.17
N ALA A 21 -9.33 -15.14 -4.48
CA ALA A 21 -8.41 -16.11 -5.06
C ALA A 21 -8.87 -17.52 -4.78
N ARG A 22 -8.73 -18.38 -5.77
CA ARG A 22 -8.85 -19.82 -5.66
C ARG A 22 -7.46 -20.41 -5.40
N VAL A 23 -7.34 -21.22 -4.38
CA VAL A 23 -6.09 -21.84 -3.94
C VAL A 23 -6.20 -23.36 -4.02
N ASN A 24 -5.30 -23.98 -4.76
CA ASN A 24 -5.20 -25.42 -4.85
C ASN A 24 -3.74 -25.85 -4.62
N GLY A 25 -3.43 -26.26 -3.39
CA GLY A 25 -2.05 -26.50 -2.96
C GLY A 25 -1.19 -25.25 -3.04
N GLU A 26 -0.15 -25.28 -3.88
CA GLU A 26 0.73 -24.12 -4.12
C GLU A 26 0.19 -23.17 -5.19
N ASP A 27 -0.76 -23.61 -6.00
CA ASP A 27 -1.30 -22.80 -7.09
C ASP A 27 -2.32 -21.78 -6.56
N ILE A 28 -2.12 -20.52 -6.93
CA ILE A 28 -3.02 -19.41 -6.61
C ILE A 28 -3.55 -18.84 -7.92
N GLN A 29 -4.87 -18.78 -8.05
CA GLN A 29 -5.55 -18.14 -9.16
C GLN A 29 -6.44 -17.02 -8.66
N ILE A 30 -6.17 -15.78 -9.06
CA ILE A 30 -7.08 -14.66 -8.79
C ILE A 30 -8.28 -14.77 -9.73
N VAL A 31 -9.44 -15.03 -9.16
CA VAL A 31 -10.71 -15.20 -9.89
C VAL A 31 -11.57 -13.93 -9.89
N TYR A 32 -11.30 -13.01 -8.95
CA TYR A 32 -11.96 -11.71 -8.90
C TYR A 32 -11.03 -10.64 -8.34
N TYR A 33 -11.00 -9.49 -8.97
CA TYR A 33 -10.38 -8.28 -8.43
C TYR A 33 -11.12 -7.04 -8.91
N LYS A 34 -11.59 -6.23 -7.98
CA LYS A 34 -12.24 -4.96 -8.30
C LYS A 34 -11.90 -3.88 -7.31
N GLU A 35 -11.65 -2.69 -7.84
CA GLU A 35 -11.50 -1.46 -7.09
C GLU A 35 -12.80 -0.68 -7.09
N THR A 36 -13.32 -0.33 -5.92
CA THR A 36 -14.54 0.46 -5.73
C THR A 36 -14.21 1.75 -4.98
N PRO A 37 -14.73 2.93 -5.39
CA PRO A 37 -14.50 4.18 -4.66
C PRO A 37 -14.88 4.05 -3.18
N SER A 38 -13.99 4.46 -2.28
CA SER A 38 -14.23 4.38 -0.85
C SER A 38 -14.86 5.66 -0.30
N GLU A 39 -15.72 5.49 0.70
CA GLU A 39 -16.26 6.57 1.51
C GLU A 39 -16.03 6.29 2.99
N GLY A 40 -15.98 7.35 3.81
CA GLY A 40 -15.85 7.22 5.26
C GLY A 40 -14.45 6.80 5.75
N ILE A 41 -13.42 6.83 4.88
CA ILE A 41 -12.03 6.56 5.24
C ILE A 41 -11.16 7.76 4.86
N ARG A 42 -10.38 8.25 5.82
CA ARG A 42 -9.40 9.32 5.63
C ARG A 42 -8.08 8.92 6.27
N THR A 43 -6.98 9.22 5.61
CA THR A 43 -5.61 8.91 6.12
C THR A 43 -5.47 7.49 6.70
N SER A 44 -6.07 6.49 6.01
CA SER A 44 -6.14 5.08 6.47
C SER A 44 -6.94 4.84 7.77
N LEU A 45 -7.62 5.86 8.31
CA LEU A 45 -8.48 5.74 9.48
C LEU A 45 -9.96 5.78 9.07
N ILE A 46 -10.78 4.96 9.71
CA ILE A 46 -12.22 4.89 9.47
C ILE A 46 -12.90 6.03 10.23
N SER A 47 -13.23 7.11 9.51
CA SER A 47 -13.91 8.28 10.07
C SER A 47 -15.43 8.12 10.11
N ASN A 48 -16.01 7.28 9.24
CA ASN A 48 -17.44 7.00 9.22
C ASN A 48 -17.70 5.53 8.84
N PRO A 49 -17.82 4.62 9.84
CA PRO A 49 -18.04 3.19 9.57
C PRO A 49 -19.31 2.88 8.77
N MET A 50 -20.39 3.66 8.97
CA MET A 50 -21.66 3.46 8.26
C MET A 50 -21.53 3.68 6.75
N LYS A 51 -20.84 4.76 6.34
CA LYS A 51 -20.59 5.04 4.92
C LYS A 51 -19.66 4.00 4.31
N ALA A 52 -18.60 3.63 5.01
CA ALA A 52 -17.66 2.61 4.56
C ALA A 52 -18.35 1.26 4.37
N ALA A 53 -19.17 0.83 5.35
CA ALA A 53 -19.93 -0.41 5.27
C ALA A 53 -20.95 -0.41 4.10
N GLY A 54 -21.64 0.71 3.87
CA GLY A 54 -22.59 0.84 2.75
C GLY A 54 -21.93 0.57 1.40
N ARG A 55 -20.80 1.22 1.13
CA ARG A 55 -20.04 1.02 -0.12
C ARG A 55 -19.42 -0.37 -0.23
N LEU A 56 -18.89 -0.88 0.88
CA LEU A 56 -18.31 -2.22 0.88
C LEU A 56 -19.38 -3.31 0.63
N LYS A 57 -20.57 -3.12 1.17
CA LYS A 57 -21.70 -4.03 0.92
C LYS A 57 -22.06 -4.14 -0.57
N GLU A 58 -22.04 -3.02 -1.29
CA GLU A 58 -22.27 -3.01 -2.74
C GLU A 58 -21.17 -3.81 -3.47
N ALA A 59 -19.90 -3.58 -3.12
CA ALA A 59 -18.76 -4.27 -3.73
C ALA A 59 -18.77 -5.79 -3.46
N VAL A 60 -19.09 -6.21 -2.22
CA VAL A 60 -19.20 -7.63 -1.86
C VAL A 60 -20.33 -8.31 -2.62
N ARG A 61 -21.54 -7.72 -2.66
CA ARG A 61 -22.67 -8.28 -3.39
C ARG A 61 -22.42 -8.44 -4.88
N GLU A 62 -21.65 -7.52 -5.46
CA GLU A 62 -21.27 -7.60 -6.86
C GLU A 62 -20.34 -8.79 -7.10
N ALA A 63 -19.33 -8.99 -6.26
CA ALA A 63 -18.42 -10.13 -6.33
C ALA A 63 -19.14 -11.46 -6.12
N GLU A 64 -20.02 -11.54 -5.11
CA GLU A 64 -20.84 -12.74 -4.83
C GLU A 64 -21.73 -13.11 -6.01
N LYS A 65 -22.33 -12.10 -6.65
CA LYS A 65 -23.19 -12.31 -7.83
C LYS A 65 -22.39 -12.79 -9.04
N GLU A 66 -21.20 -12.19 -9.28
CA GLU A 66 -20.35 -12.52 -10.43
C GLU A 66 -19.75 -13.92 -10.31
N LEU A 67 -19.31 -14.30 -9.10
CA LEU A 67 -18.72 -15.60 -8.83
C LEU A 67 -19.71 -16.67 -8.41
N MET A 68 -21.00 -16.33 -8.21
CA MET A 68 -22.05 -17.23 -7.69
C MET A 68 -21.66 -17.89 -6.35
N ILE A 69 -21.02 -17.15 -5.47
CA ILE A 69 -20.59 -17.59 -4.14
C ILE A 69 -21.20 -16.70 -3.06
N GLN A 70 -21.03 -17.09 -1.80
CA GLN A 70 -21.27 -16.25 -0.64
C GLN A 70 -19.97 -16.09 0.15
N ILE A 71 -19.57 -14.85 0.44
CA ILE A 71 -18.38 -14.53 1.23
C ILE A 71 -18.77 -14.54 2.71
N LEU A 72 -18.25 -15.52 3.46
CA LEU A 72 -18.51 -15.70 4.90
C LEU A 72 -17.46 -15.00 5.75
N GLN A 73 -16.23 -14.97 5.29
CA GLN A 73 -15.12 -14.35 5.99
C GLN A 73 -14.10 -13.75 5.02
N VAL A 74 -13.31 -12.82 5.52
CA VAL A 74 -12.29 -12.12 4.74
C VAL A 74 -11.02 -11.90 5.54
N VAL A 75 -9.92 -11.71 4.85
CA VAL A 75 -8.71 -11.14 5.45
C VAL A 75 -8.62 -9.64 5.15
N VAL A 76 -8.15 -8.86 6.10
CA VAL A 76 -8.13 -7.41 6.01
C VAL A 76 -6.81 -6.82 6.49
N GLY A 77 -6.45 -5.66 5.94
CA GLY A 77 -5.30 -4.90 6.41
C GLY A 77 -5.63 -4.02 7.61
N MET A 78 -4.72 -3.95 8.57
CA MET A 78 -4.81 -2.98 9.67
C MET A 78 -4.52 -1.56 9.18
N PRO A 79 -5.05 -0.52 9.84
CA PRO A 79 -4.76 0.86 9.52
C PRO A 79 -3.27 1.16 9.50
N ARG A 80 -2.81 1.95 8.54
CA ARG A 80 -1.37 2.28 8.36
C ARG A 80 -0.95 3.53 9.10
N SER A 81 -1.89 4.42 9.46
CA SER A 81 -1.62 5.66 10.17
C SER A 81 -1.47 5.44 11.67
N GLU A 82 -0.75 6.33 12.31
CA GLU A 82 -0.62 6.39 13.77
C GLU A 82 -0.06 5.08 14.36
N VAL A 83 0.89 4.48 13.66
CA VAL A 83 1.58 3.28 14.12
C VAL A 83 2.95 3.67 14.69
N ALA A 84 3.10 3.52 15.99
CA ALA A 84 4.38 3.65 16.67
C ALA A 84 5.13 2.33 16.62
N GLN A 85 6.46 2.39 16.56
CA GLN A 85 7.32 1.23 16.70
C GLN A 85 8.08 1.32 18.02
N VAL A 86 8.08 0.22 18.76
CA VAL A 86 8.74 0.09 20.05
C VAL A 86 9.57 -1.20 20.07
N THR A 87 10.50 -1.30 21.00
CA THR A 87 11.30 -2.52 21.18
C THR A 87 10.80 -3.27 22.41
N ALA A 88 10.56 -4.56 22.27
CA ALA A 88 10.31 -5.48 23.35
C ALA A 88 11.36 -6.59 23.35
N SER A 89 11.68 -7.14 24.51
CA SER A 89 12.53 -8.31 24.64
C SER A 89 11.86 -9.32 25.57
N ALA A 90 12.13 -10.58 25.32
CA ALA A 90 11.75 -11.66 26.20
C ALA A 90 12.89 -12.65 26.32
N ARG A 91 13.01 -13.29 27.49
CA ARG A 91 14.00 -14.33 27.77
C ARG A 91 13.31 -15.51 28.45
N ILE A 92 13.68 -16.70 28.06
CA ILE A 92 13.27 -17.94 28.69
C ILE A 92 14.52 -18.73 29.08
N GLU A 93 14.46 -19.37 30.25
CA GLU A 93 15.36 -20.45 30.66
C GLU A 93 14.76 -21.75 30.18
N ARG A 94 15.49 -22.51 29.37
CA ARG A 94 15.00 -23.75 28.76
C ARG A 94 15.20 -24.91 29.75
N THR A 95 14.16 -25.71 29.90
CA THR A 95 14.17 -26.86 30.81
C THR A 95 15.11 -27.97 30.34
N ASN A 96 15.36 -28.03 29.02
CA ASN A 96 16.17 -29.06 28.38
C ASN A 96 17.18 -28.39 27.42
N ALA A 97 18.40 -28.15 27.92
CA ALA A 97 19.45 -27.50 27.18
C ALA A 97 20.00 -28.38 26.04
N ASP A 98 19.77 -29.68 26.09
CA ASP A 98 20.24 -30.66 25.09
C ASP A 98 19.27 -30.82 23.91
N ASP A 99 18.10 -30.23 23.99
CA ASP A 99 17.17 -30.21 22.84
C ASP A 99 17.44 -29.02 21.92
N TYR A 100 17.20 -29.20 20.62
CA TYR A 100 17.33 -28.12 19.65
C TYR A 100 16.23 -27.06 19.86
N ILE A 101 16.60 -25.78 19.71
CA ILE A 101 15.64 -24.67 19.68
C ILE A 101 14.72 -24.86 18.49
N SER A 102 13.42 -24.88 18.73
CA SER A 102 12.40 -25.04 17.70
C SER A 102 11.80 -23.69 17.25
N SER A 103 11.22 -23.66 16.05
CA SER A 103 10.42 -22.51 15.59
C SER A 103 9.22 -22.23 16.50
N GLU A 104 8.68 -23.25 17.16
CA GLU A 104 7.60 -23.07 18.12
C GLU A 104 8.06 -22.32 19.37
N GLU A 105 9.25 -22.63 19.91
CA GLU A 105 9.83 -21.89 21.05
C GLU A 105 10.08 -20.42 20.68
N VAL A 106 10.57 -20.14 19.47
CA VAL A 106 10.74 -18.76 18.96
C VAL A 106 9.40 -18.04 18.86
N GLY A 107 8.34 -18.73 18.38
CA GLY A 107 6.98 -18.20 18.32
C GLY A 107 6.40 -17.90 19.70
N ASN A 108 6.63 -18.81 20.68
CA ASN A 108 6.22 -18.63 22.07
C ASN A 108 6.96 -17.45 22.72
N LEU A 109 8.26 -17.30 22.46
CA LEU A 109 9.05 -16.18 22.96
C LEU A 109 8.54 -14.84 22.41
N LYS A 110 8.17 -14.79 21.13
CA LYS A 110 7.51 -13.62 20.51
C LYS A 110 6.19 -13.30 21.19
N SER A 111 5.35 -14.31 21.42
CA SER A 111 4.06 -14.15 22.12
C SER A 111 4.26 -13.62 23.55
N MET A 112 5.23 -14.16 24.28
CA MET A 112 5.59 -13.69 25.61
C MET A 112 6.08 -12.24 25.60
N ALA A 113 6.89 -11.84 24.62
CA ALA A 113 7.35 -10.46 24.48
C ALA A 113 6.18 -9.48 24.22
N LEU A 114 5.18 -9.92 23.46
CA LEU A 114 3.97 -9.13 23.22
C LEU A 114 3.10 -9.03 24.47
N GLU A 115 2.85 -10.12 25.17
CA GLU A 115 2.01 -10.16 26.36
C GLU A 115 2.61 -9.37 27.54
N THR A 116 3.92 -9.39 27.69
CA THR A 116 4.63 -8.69 28.78
C THR A 116 4.94 -7.23 28.50
N TYR A 117 4.83 -6.78 27.23
CA TYR A 117 5.11 -5.40 26.89
C TYR A 117 4.08 -4.43 27.52
N PRO A 118 4.51 -3.47 28.34
CA PRO A 118 3.60 -2.54 29.00
C PRO A 118 3.15 -1.46 28.01
N LEU A 119 1.92 -1.57 27.50
CA LEU A 119 1.31 -0.48 26.74
C LEU A 119 1.11 0.76 27.64
N SER A 120 1.52 1.93 27.15
CA SER A 120 1.35 3.18 27.91
C SER A 120 -0.13 3.51 28.17
N ASN A 121 -1.01 3.14 27.25
CA ASN A 121 -2.46 3.32 27.40
C ASN A 121 -3.19 2.12 26.75
N PRO A 122 -3.42 1.01 27.49
CA PRO A 122 -4.08 -0.19 26.96
C PRO A 122 -5.50 0.02 26.45
N GLU A 123 -6.19 1.07 26.93
CA GLU A 123 -7.55 1.39 26.47
C GLU A 123 -7.54 2.00 25.08
N LYS A 124 -6.51 2.77 24.74
CA LYS A 124 -6.38 3.47 23.45
C LYS A 124 -5.45 2.74 22.47
N GLN A 125 -4.54 1.92 22.96
CA GLN A 125 -3.50 1.27 22.15
C GLN A 125 -3.75 -0.23 21.99
N ILE A 126 -3.29 -0.77 20.88
CA ILE A 126 -3.28 -2.21 20.58
C ILE A 126 -2.04 -2.55 19.76
N MET A 127 -1.47 -3.71 19.99
CA MET A 127 -0.37 -4.21 19.16
C MET A 127 -0.89 -4.74 17.85
N TYR A 128 -0.27 -4.31 16.75
CA TYR A 128 -0.57 -4.78 15.40
C TYR A 128 0.25 -6.01 15.01
N GLY A 129 1.40 -6.20 15.63
CA GLY A 129 2.30 -7.30 15.40
C GLY A 129 3.69 -7.03 15.96
N ALA A 130 4.56 -8.01 15.80
CA ALA A 130 5.98 -7.89 16.15
C ALA A 130 6.84 -8.62 15.13
N VAL A 131 8.01 -8.03 14.84
CA VAL A 131 9.04 -8.61 13.97
C VAL A 131 10.29 -8.88 14.79
N ALA A 132 10.76 -10.12 14.76
CA ALA A 132 12.00 -10.53 15.41
C ALA A 132 13.17 -9.74 14.80
N GLN A 133 14.02 -9.19 15.64
CA GLN A 133 15.18 -8.41 15.24
C GLN A 133 16.48 -9.17 15.43
N SER A 134 16.62 -9.87 16.54
CA SER A 134 17.77 -10.70 16.88
C SER A 134 17.43 -11.65 18.02
N PHE A 135 18.19 -12.72 18.08
CA PHE A 135 18.17 -13.67 19.18
C PHE A 135 19.55 -13.77 19.81
N SER A 136 19.59 -14.20 21.07
CA SER A 136 20.82 -14.51 21.79
C SER A 136 20.64 -15.84 22.54
N THR A 137 21.68 -16.62 22.54
CA THR A 137 21.85 -17.86 23.28
C THR A 137 22.90 -17.68 24.38
N ASP A 138 23.26 -18.75 25.08
CA ASP A 138 24.33 -18.70 26.09
C ASP A 138 25.69 -18.35 25.47
N ASP A 139 25.94 -18.78 24.22
CA ASP A 139 27.23 -18.70 23.55
C ASP A 139 27.28 -17.64 22.45
N GLU A 140 26.12 -17.29 21.84
CA GLU A 140 26.07 -16.43 20.67
C GLU A 140 25.03 -15.31 20.82
N ILE A 141 25.31 -14.16 20.22
CA ILE A 141 24.46 -12.98 20.24
C ILE A 141 24.16 -12.50 18.81
N GLN A 142 23.05 -11.79 18.64
CA GLN A 142 22.62 -11.17 17.37
C GLN A 142 22.33 -12.17 16.24
N LEU A 143 21.96 -13.39 16.57
CA LEU A 143 21.49 -14.40 15.63
C LEU A 143 20.16 -13.97 15.00
N VAL A 144 19.92 -14.35 13.74
CA VAL A 144 18.57 -14.27 13.14
C VAL A 144 17.80 -15.57 13.40
N GLU A 145 16.49 -15.55 13.13
CA GLU A 145 15.62 -16.71 13.41
C GLU A 145 16.12 -17.99 12.72
N SER A 146 16.55 -17.91 11.47
CA SER A 146 17.09 -19.04 10.72
C SER A 146 18.41 -19.59 11.24
N GLU A 147 19.13 -18.82 12.03
CA GLU A 147 20.41 -19.22 12.64
C GLU A 147 20.19 -19.82 14.05
N VAL A 148 19.22 -19.29 14.80
CA VAL A 148 18.96 -19.75 16.18
C VAL A 148 18.17 -21.04 16.21
N VAL A 149 17.25 -21.27 15.26
CA VAL A 149 16.50 -22.53 15.17
C VAL A 149 17.45 -23.67 14.80
N GLY A 150 17.46 -24.72 15.62
CA GLY A 150 18.33 -25.87 15.47
C GLY A 150 19.65 -25.77 16.27
N THR A 151 19.90 -24.67 16.99
CA THR A 151 21.02 -24.58 17.95
C THR A 151 20.64 -25.17 19.30
N LEU A 152 21.66 -25.40 20.15
CA LEU A 152 21.50 -25.88 21.53
C LEU A 152 21.80 -24.71 22.48
N SER A 153 20.99 -24.53 23.51
CA SER A 153 21.26 -23.52 24.56
C SER A 153 20.39 -23.79 25.79
N SER A 154 20.86 -23.38 26.96
CA SER A 154 20.08 -23.39 28.20
C SER A 154 19.15 -22.17 28.32
N SER A 155 19.43 -21.09 27.59
CA SER A 155 18.59 -19.91 27.56
C SER A 155 18.36 -19.41 26.13
N LEU A 156 17.25 -18.73 25.93
CA LEU A 156 16.93 -18.06 24.67
C LEU A 156 16.35 -16.68 24.97
N GLU A 157 17.00 -15.66 24.44
CA GLU A 157 16.53 -14.26 24.49
C GLU A 157 16.21 -13.79 23.08
N GLY A 158 15.06 -13.10 22.90
CA GLY A 158 14.66 -12.50 21.63
C GLY A 158 14.38 -11.02 21.79
N ASN A 159 14.85 -10.24 20.83
CA ASN A 159 14.52 -8.83 20.68
C ASN A 159 13.57 -8.64 19.52
N PHE A 160 12.48 -7.94 19.76
CA PHE A 160 11.38 -7.75 18.81
C PHE A 160 11.09 -6.26 18.61
N LYS A 161 10.81 -5.89 17.39
CA LYS A 161 10.20 -4.60 17.07
C LYS A 161 8.70 -4.78 17.05
N VAL A 162 8.00 -4.10 17.95
CA VAL A 162 6.55 -4.18 18.12
C VAL A 162 5.91 -2.95 17.50
N PHE A 163 4.85 -3.16 16.74
CA PHE A 163 4.05 -2.10 16.12
C PHE A 163 2.79 -1.88 16.93
N VAL A 164 2.64 -0.67 17.45
CA VAL A 164 1.54 -0.26 18.33
C VAL A 164 0.67 0.74 17.60
N GLY A 165 -0.59 0.42 17.43
CA GLY A 165 -1.56 1.27 16.75
C GLY A 165 -2.74 1.65 17.64
N ASN A 166 -3.68 2.39 17.06
CA ASN A 166 -4.86 2.88 17.75
C ASN A 166 -5.96 1.81 17.83
N ARG A 167 -6.40 1.47 19.06
CA ARG A 167 -7.48 0.50 19.31
C ARG A 167 -8.80 0.92 18.68
N SER A 168 -9.12 2.22 18.69
CA SER A 168 -10.38 2.71 18.10
C SER A 168 -10.44 2.47 16.58
N ALA A 169 -9.29 2.49 15.91
CA ALA A 169 -9.20 2.23 14.47
C ALA A 169 -9.50 0.76 14.14
N THR A 170 -8.99 -0.19 14.93
CA THR A 170 -9.32 -1.61 14.78
C THR A 170 -10.76 -1.91 15.18
N THR A 171 -11.27 -1.27 16.23
CA THR A 171 -12.68 -1.41 16.63
C THR A 171 -13.62 -0.87 15.53
N ALA A 172 -13.26 0.21 14.86
CA ALA A 172 -14.05 0.74 13.75
C ALA A 172 -14.04 -0.22 12.55
N LEU A 173 -12.91 -0.90 12.30
CA LEU A 173 -12.79 -1.97 11.32
C LEU A 173 -13.75 -3.12 11.63
N ASP A 174 -13.74 -3.63 12.88
CA ASP A 174 -14.64 -4.70 13.33
C ASP A 174 -16.12 -4.31 13.16
N LYS A 175 -16.47 -3.06 13.46
CA LYS A 175 -17.84 -2.57 13.28
C LYS A 175 -18.31 -2.60 11.83
N ILE A 176 -17.43 -2.35 10.85
CA ILE A 176 -17.79 -2.44 9.43
C ILE A 176 -18.19 -3.89 9.10
N PHE A 177 -17.34 -4.85 9.43
CA PHE A 177 -17.54 -6.25 9.05
C PHE A 177 -18.69 -6.91 9.84
N ASN A 178 -18.84 -6.57 11.13
CA ASN A 178 -20.02 -6.97 11.90
C ASN A 178 -21.33 -6.46 11.30
N GLN A 179 -21.35 -5.25 10.72
CA GLN A 179 -22.53 -4.70 10.06
C GLN A 179 -22.85 -5.39 8.72
N LEU A 180 -21.84 -6.01 8.10
CA LEU A 180 -21.97 -6.76 6.85
C LEU A 180 -22.32 -8.24 7.09
N ASP A 181 -22.27 -8.70 8.34
CA ASP A 181 -22.36 -10.12 8.72
C ASP A 181 -21.25 -10.98 8.08
N ILE A 182 -20.06 -10.42 7.96
CA ILE A 182 -18.87 -11.07 7.41
C ILE A 182 -17.82 -11.17 8.53
N ALA A 183 -17.30 -12.37 8.78
CA ALA A 183 -16.23 -12.57 9.75
C ALA A 183 -14.88 -12.03 9.24
N ILE A 184 -14.03 -11.55 10.14
CA ILE A 184 -12.64 -11.27 9.83
C ILE A 184 -11.82 -12.49 10.22
N ALA A 185 -11.32 -13.25 9.24
CA ALA A 185 -10.48 -14.42 9.46
C ALA A 185 -9.12 -14.04 10.06
N LYS A 186 -8.50 -12.98 9.51
CA LYS A 186 -7.22 -12.44 10.00
C LYS A 186 -7.05 -10.96 9.65
N LYS A 187 -6.40 -10.22 10.53
CA LYS A 187 -5.97 -8.83 10.31
C LYS A 187 -4.47 -8.83 10.07
N TYR A 188 -4.03 -8.28 8.96
CA TYR A 188 -2.61 -8.24 8.58
C TYR A 188 -2.00 -6.87 8.81
N PHE A 189 -0.74 -6.84 9.26
CA PHE A 189 0.07 -5.63 9.21
C PHE A 189 0.57 -5.43 7.78
N LEU A 190 -0.04 -4.49 7.06
CA LEU A 190 0.12 -4.34 5.62
C LEU A 190 1.57 -4.21 5.12
N PRO A 191 2.50 -3.52 5.81
CA PRO A 191 3.89 -3.43 5.35
C PRO A 191 4.58 -4.78 5.15
N GLU A 192 4.27 -5.80 5.98
CA GLU A 192 4.83 -7.15 5.84
C GLU A 192 4.27 -7.86 4.60
N VAL A 193 2.95 -7.87 4.45
CA VAL A 193 2.31 -8.58 3.32
C VAL A 193 2.58 -7.89 1.98
N VAL A 194 2.69 -6.56 1.96
CA VAL A 194 3.08 -5.82 0.75
C VAL A 194 4.54 -6.12 0.38
N ALA A 195 5.44 -6.19 1.35
CA ALA A 195 6.83 -6.56 1.09
C ALA A 195 6.92 -7.96 0.49
N HIS A 196 6.22 -8.94 1.06
CA HIS A 196 6.16 -10.30 0.54
C HIS A 196 5.65 -10.37 -0.91
N ALA A 197 4.64 -9.55 -1.24
CA ALA A 197 4.11 -9.48 -2.61
C ALA A 197 5.02 -8.78 -3.62
N VAL A 198 5.92 -7.89 -3.19
CA VAL A 198 6.62 -6.94 -4.08
C VAL A 198 8.12 -7.12 -4.12
N LEU A 199 8.74 -7.40 -2.96
CA LEU A 199 10.19 -7.49 -2.81
C LEU A 199 10.70 -8.90 -3.08
N THR A 200 11.92 -9.01 -3.56
CA THR A 200 12.65 -10.27 -3.61
C THR A 200 13.44 -10.46 -2.29
N ASP A 201 13.79 -11.72 -2.00
CA ASP A 201 14.59 -12.04 -0.82
C ASP A 201 15.97 -11.37 -0.88
N ASP A 202 16.57 -11.28 -2.07
CA ASP A 202 17.84 -10.56 -2.28
C ASP A 202 17.72 -9.07 -2.00
N GLU A 203 16.61 -8.43 -2.36
CA GLU A 203 16.36 -7.01 -2.05
C GLU A 203 16.23 -6.81 -0.54
N MET A 204 15.46 -7.68 0.14
CA MET A 204 15.28 -7.62 1.59
C MET A 204 16.59 -7.90 2.33
N ALA A 205 17.38 -8.85 1.87
CA ALA A 205 18.69 -9.18 2.44
C ALA A 205 19.71 -8.06 2.21
N GLY A 206 19.78 -7.52 1.00
CA GLY A 206 20.74 -6.48 0.60
C GLY A 206 20.44 -5.10 1.18
N GLY A 207 19.22 -4.87 1.62
CA GLY A 207 18.72 -3.60 2.15
C GLY A 207 17.93 -2.77 1.13
N VAL A 208 16.66 -2.52 1.42
CA VAL A 208 15.71 -1.83 0.55
C VAL A 208 14.71 -1.00 1.37
N ALA A 209 14.34 0.16 0.86
CA ALA A 209 13.20 0.92 1.36
C ALA A 209 11.98 0.64 0.48
N LEU A 210 10.97 -0.02 1.04
CA LEU A 210 9.66 -0.20 0.43
C LEU A 210 8.79 1.00 0.80
N VAL A 211 8.33 1.73 -0.22
CA VAL A 211 7.48 2.91 -0.06
C VAL A 211 6.13 2.64 -0.72
N ASP A 212 5.07 2.63 0.07
CA ASP A 212 3.70 2.51 -0.45
C ASP A 212 3.03 3.89 -0.44
N VAL A 213 2.92 4.50 -1.61
CA VAL A 213 2.29 5.81 -1.79
C VAL A 213 0.80 5.62 -2.05
N GLY A 214 0.04 5.66 -0.96
CA GLY A 214 -1.42 5.60 -1.01
C GLY A 214 -2.07 6.95 -1.33
N ALA A 215 -3.39 7.00 -1.25
CA ALA A 215 -4.14 8.24 -1.44
C ALA A 215 -4.04 9.16 -0.21
N GLY A 216 -4.25 8.63 0.98
CA GLY A 216 -4.27 9.41 2.22
C GLY A 216 -3.06 9.19 3.13
N VAL A 217 -2.26 8.17 2.87
CA VAL A 217 -1.08 7.81 3.67
C VAL A 217 0.01 7.32 2.73
N THR A 218 1.24 7.69 3.03
CA THR A 218 2.44 7.08 2.46
C THR A 218 3.17 6.35 3.57
N SER A 219 3.50 5.08 3.38
CA SER A 219 4.27 4.30 4.35
C SER A 219 5.66 3.98 3.84
N VAL A 220 6.62 3.94 4.77
CA VAL A 220 8.03 3.61 4.52
C VAL A 220 8.39 2.43 5.41
N ALA A 221 8.70 1.29 4.81
CA ALA A 221 9.21 0.10 5.51
C ALA A 221 10.63 -0.19 5.02
N ILE A 222 11.59 -0.31 5.91
CA ILE A 222 12.99 -0.57 5.55
C ILE A 222 13.36 -1.97 5.98
N TYR A 223 13.84 -2.75 5.01
CA TYR A 223 14.33 -4.10 5.17
C TYR A 223 15.84 -4.13 5.06
N HIS A 224 16.49 -4.94 5.89
CA HIS A 224 17.92 -5.23 5.82
C HIS A 224 18.20 -6.56 6.52
N GLY A 225 19.01 -7.42 5.88
CA GLY A 225 19.24 -8.77 6.37
C GLY A 225 17.99 -9.65 6.38
N GLY A 226 17.08 -9.45 5.40
CA GLY A 226 15.79 -10.18 5.32
C GLY A 226 14.73 -9.72 6.32
N ILE A 227 15.01 -8.77 7.20
CA ILE A 227 14.17 -8.40 8.34
C ILE A 227 13.72 -6.95 8.21
N MET A 228 12.44 -6.66 8.52
CA MET A 228 11.95 -5.29 8.61
C MET A 228 12.55 -4.59 9.83
N ARG A 229 13.43 -3.62 9.58
CA ARG A 229 14.17 -2.89 10.61
C ARG A 229 13.52 -1.57 11.01
N TYR A 230 12.69 -1.00 10.15
CA TYR A 230 12.07 0.30 10.40
C TYR A 230 10.73 0.41 9.68
N TYR A 231 9.78 1.09 10.31
CA TYR A 231 8.51 1.47 9.73
C TYR A 231 8.12 2.88 10.14
N ALA A 232 7.61 3.65 9.18
CA ALA A 232 6.99 4.95 9.43
C ALA A 232 5.79 5.16 8.52
N SER A 233 4.83 5.95 8.98
CA SER A 233 3.69 6.40 8.19
C SER A 233 3.64 7.92 8.10
N ILE A 234 3.41 8.41 6.89
CA ILE A 234 3.30 9.82 6.53
C ILE A 234 1.80 10.07 6.30
N PRO A 235 1.14 10.98 7.04
CA PRO A 235 -0.31 11.15 7.01
C PRO A 235 -0.82 11.90 5.78
N PHE A 236 -0.15 11.81 4.66
CA PHE A 236 -0.56 12.34 3.36
C PHE A 236 -0.04 11.49 2.19
N GLY A 237 -0.63 11.70 1.01
CA GLY A 237 -0.29 10.98 -0.21
C GLY A 237 -0.98 11.62 -1.42
N GLY A 238 -1.43 10.81 -2.37
CA GLY A 238 -2.00 11.28 -3.63
C GLY A 238 -3.21 12.22 -3.52
N LYS A 239 -3.98 12.17 -2.43
CA LYS A 239 -5.10 13.11 -2.18
C LYS A 239 -4.64 14.53 -1.88
N ALA A 240 -3.45 14.71 -1.32
CA ALA A 240 -2.88 16.05 -1.13
C ALA A 240 -2.67 16.74 -2.50
N ILE A 241 -2.14 16.02 -3.48
CA ILE A 241 -2.00 16.51 -4.87
C ILE A 241 -3.37 16.89 -5.45
N THR A 242 -4.39 16.05 -5.26
CA THR A 242 -5.77 16.33 -5.71
C THR A 242 -6.33 17.60 -5.05
N GLY A 243 -6.07 17.78 -3.75
CA GLY A 243 -6.47 18.96 -3.00
C GLY A 243 -5.84 20.25 -3.54
N ASP A 244 -4.55 20.21 -3.89
CA ASP A 244 -3.85 21.35 -4.47
C ASP A 244 -4.40 21.69 -5.86
N LEU A 245 -4.59 20.69 -6.72
CA LEU A 245 -5.21 20.89 -8.03
C LEU A 245 -6.63 21.47 -7.92
N ARG A 246 -7.44 20.97 -6.97
CA ARG A 246 -8.77 21.50 -6.68
C ARG A 246 -8.73 23.00 -6.34
N THR A 247 -7.80 23.37 -5.46
CA THR A 247 -7.67 24.74 -4.96
C THR A 247 -7.13 25.68 -6.05
N GLU A 248 -6.01 25.32 -6.64
CA GLU A 248 -5.32 26.16 -7.63
C GLU A 248 -6.11 26.30 -8.94
N CYS A 249 -6.76 25.22 -9.36
CA CYS A 249 -7.60 25.26 -10.56
C CYS A 249 -9.05 25.66 -10.26
N SER A 250 -9.47 25.83 -8.98
CA SER A 250 -10.83 26.15 -8.57
C SER A 250 -11.88 25.21 -9.22
N ILE A 251 -11.67 23.90 -9.08
CA ILE A 251 -12.49 22.82 -9.66
C ILE A 251 -13.01 21.88 -8.56
N SER A 252 -13.92 20.96 -8.91
CA SER A 252 -14.37 19.94 -7.97
C SER A 252 -13.24 18.94 -7.65
N GLU A 253 -13.35 18.24 -6.51
CA GLU A 253 -12.39 17.21 -6.10
C GLU A 253 -12.35 16.06 -7.11
N ASP A 254 -13.51 15.64 -7.62
CA ASP A 254 -13.62 14.55 -8.59
C ASP A 254 -12.94 14.91 -9.92
N LEU A 255 -13.14 16.14 -10.39
CA LEU A 255 -12.50 16.61 -11.60
C LEU A 255 -10.99 16.77 -11.42
N ALA A 256 -10.54 17.27 -10.27
CA ALA A 256 -9.11 17.34 -9.94
C ALA A 256 -8.45 15.94 -9.93
N GLU A 257 -9.15 14.93 -9.36
CA GLU A 257 -8.69 13.55 -9.37
C GLU A 257 -8.63 12.95 -10.78
N LYS A 258 -9.63 13.20 -11.62
CA LYS A 258 -9.64 12.80 -13.04
C LYS A 258 -8.47 13.44 -13.79
N ILE A 259 -8.24 14.75 -13.61
CA ILE A 259 -7.12 15.48 -14.22
C ILE A 259 -5.78 14.91 -13.76
N LYS A 260 -5.61 14.70 -12.46
CA LYS A 260 -4.39 14.07 -11.92
C LYS A 260 -4.12 12.71 -12.56
N LYS A 261 -5.12 11.85 -12.66
CA LYS A 261 -4.97 10.50 -13.24
C LYS A 261 -4.67 10.50 -14.73
N ARG A 262 -5.28 11.42 -15.49
CA ARG A 262 -5.16 11.45 -16.95
C ARG A 262 -3.98 12.29 -17.45
N PHE A 263 -3.70 13.40 -16.78
CA PHE A 263 -2.74 14.44 -17.22
C PHE A 263 -1.70 14.79 -16.15
N GLY A 264 -1.63 14.02 -15.07
CA GLY A 264 -0.71 14.28 -13.98
C GLY A 264 0.69 13.75 -14.28
N ALA A 265 1.69 14.64 -14.19
CA ALA A 265 3.09 14.27 -14.28
C ALA A 265 3.95 15.15 -13.37
N CYS A 266 4.97 14.56 -12.78
CA CYS A 266 6.06 15.30 -12.14
C CYS A 266 7.07 15.78 -13.19
N LEU A 267 8.02 16.62 -12.76
CA LEU A 267 9.13 17.12 -13.58
C LEU A 267 8.64 17.90 -14.83
N PRO A 268 8.01 19.08 -14.65
CA PRO A 268 7.45 19.86 -15.76
C PRO A 268 8.46 20.18 -16.86
N GLY A 269 9.76 20.27 -16.52
CA GLY A 269 10.84 20.42 -17.49
C GLY A 269 10.98 19.26 -18.49
N LYS A 270 10.52 18.06 -18.12
CA LYS A 270 10.49 16.89 -19.03
C LYS A 270 9.31 16.94 -20.01
N LEU A 271 8.33 17.81 -19.76
CA LEU A 271 7.15 18.02 -20.59
C LEU A 271 7.30 19.18 -21.59
N ALA A 272 8.51 19.52 -21.99
CA ALA A 272 8.77 20.67 -22.87
C ALA A 272 7.99 20.63 -24.22
N SER A 273 7.70 19.40 -24.72
CA SER A 273 6.87 19.20 -25.93
C SER A 273 5.38 19.52 -25.72
N LEU A 274 4.93 19.66 -24.47
CA LEU A 274 3.56 19.99 -24.10
C LEU A 274 3.45 21.40 -23.48
N SER A 275 4.51 22.21 -23.53
CA SER A 275 4.57 23.50 -22.83
C SER A 275 3.49 24.48 -23.28
N GLU A 276 3.03 24.38 -24.52
CA GLU A 276 1.99 25.24 -25.11
C GLU A 276 0.60 24.60 -25.13
N LYS A 277 0.50 23.35 -24.66
CA LYS A 277 -0.77 22.63 -24.63
C LYS A 277 -1.61 23.08 -23.44
N VAL A 278 -2.92 23.19 -23.67
CA VAL A 278 -3.91 23.55 -22.66
C VAL A 278 -4.96 22.46 -22.52
N LEU A 279 -5.50 22.33 -21.30
CA LEU A 279 -6.66 21.52 -21.01
C LEU A 279 -7.88 22.45 -20.90
N GLN A 280 -8.91 22.19 -21.69
CA GLN A 280 -10.19 22.87 -21.52
C GLN A 280 -11.04 22.15 -20.48
N ILE A 281 -11.44 22.89 -19.46
CA ILE A 281 -12.25 22.38 -18.36
C ILE A 281 -13.63 23.00 -18.44
N ARG A 282 -14.66 22.16 -18.59
CA ARG A 282 -16.06 22.59 -18.60
C ARG A 282 -16.57 22.68 -17.18
N ILE A 283 -16.58 23.89 -16.62
CA ILE A 283 -17.16 24.14 -15.28
C ILE A 283 -18.48 24.87 -15.46
N THR A 284 -18.47 25.92 -16.27
CA THR A 284 -19.59 26.76 -16.71
C THR A 284 -19.13 27.44 -17.98
N GLU A 285 -20.03 27.99 -18.78
CA GLU A 285 -19.59 28.84 -19.90
C GLU A 285 -19.10 30.21 -19.38
N PRO A 286 -17.93 30.71 -19.82
CA PRO A 286 -17.00 30.13 -20.79
C PRO A 286 -16.10 29.03 -20.17
N TYR A 287 -15.57 28.14 -21.03
CA TYR A 287 -14.59 27.11 -20.62
C TYR A 287 -13.36 27.74 -19.93
N LYS A 288 -12.87 27.04 -18.90
CA LYS A 288 -11.60 27.40 -18.26
C LYS A 288 -10.44 26.69 -18.95
N GLU A 289 -9.48 27.44 -19.45
CA GLU A 289 -8.25 26.89 -20.02
C GLU A 289 -7.17 26.82 -18.95
N VAL A 290 -6.57 25.63 -18.77
CA VAL A 290 -5.48 25.42 -17.81
C VAL A 290 -4.30 24.81 -18.55
N PRO A 291 -3.13 25.49 -18.56
CA PRO A 291 -1.94 24.95 -19.21
C PRO A 291 -1.50 23.64 -18.57
N VAL A 292 -1.17 22.63 -19.39
CA VAL A 292 -0.67 21.33 -18.92
C VAL A 292 0.59 21.50 -18.07
N ARG A 293 1.44 22.43 -18.42
CA ARG A 293 2.63 22.78 -17.65
C ARG A 293 2.28 23.24 -16.23
N TYR A 294 1.26 24.09 -16.07
CA TYR A 294 0.82 24.59 -14.76
C TYR A 294 0.28 23.44 -13.88
N ILE A 295 -0.50 22.52 -14.47
CA ILE A 295 -0.94 21.30 -13.77
C ILE A 295 0.26 20.50 -13.27
N SER A 296 1.28 20.31 -14.12
CA SER A 296 2.50 19.58 -13.74
C SER A 296 3.31 20.31 -12.67
N GLU A 297 3.37 21.63 -12.69
CA GLU A 297 4.05 22.44 -11.67
C GLU A 297 3.39 22.27 -10.29
N ILE A 298 2.05 22.32 -10.21
CA ILE A 298 1.31 22.06 -8.97
C ILE A 298 1.61 20.65 -8.44
N ILE A 299 1.52 19.65 -9.31
CA ILE A 299 1.77 18.25 -8.97
C ILE A 299 3.22 18.04 -8.51
N ASP A 300 4.18 18.64 -9.20
CA ASP A 300 5.61 18.50 -8.88
C ASP A 300 5.93 19.09 -7.50
N CYS A 301 5.36 20.25 -7.16
CA CYS A 301 5.55 20.86 -5.84
C CYS A 301 5.12 19.92 -4.72
N ARG A 302 3.89 19.39 -4.77
CA ARG A 302 3.40 18.46 -3.73
C ARG A 302 4.14 17.12 -3.75
N SER A 303 4.49 16.63 -4.94
CA SER A 303 5.24 15.37 -5.07
C SER A 303 6.63 15.48 -4.44
N ARG A 304 7.29 16.63 -4.55
CA ARG A 304 8.57 16.89 -3.87
C ARG A 304 8.44 16.85 -2.36
N GLU A 305 7.39 17.43 -1.79
CA GLU A 305 7.13 17.34 -0.33
C GLU A 305 6.91 15.89 0.12
N ILE A 306 6.18 15.08 -0.67
CA ILE A 306 6.02 13.65 -0.39
C ILE A 306 7.37 12.95 -0.40
N VAL A 307 8.21 13.22 -1.40
CA VAL A 307 9.55 12.62 -1.51
C VAL A 307 10.48 13.08 -0.38
N GLU A 308 10.44 14.36 -0.01
CA GLU A 308 11.21 14.89 1.13
C GLU A 308 10.84 14.20 2.43
N ALA A 309 9.54 13.98 2.67
CA ALA A 309 9.08 13.24 3.84
C ALA A 309 9.55 11.78 3.82
N ILE A 310 9.51 11.10 2.66
CA ILE A 310 10.05 9.74 2.51
C ILE A 310 11.55 9.72 2.85
N LEU A 311 12.33 10.65 2.30
CA LEU A 311 13.78 10.72 2.52
C LEU A 311 14.12 11.07 3.98
N TYR A 312 13.29 11.90 4.62
CA TYR A 312 13.40 12.18 6.05
C TYR A 312 13.32 10.89 6.88
N TYR A 313 12.30 10.06 6.67
CA TYR A 313 12.14 8.83 7.43
C TYR A 313 13.20 7.77 7.08
N ILE A 314 13.72 7.74 5.85
CA ILE A 314 14.87 6.91 5.50
C ILE A 314 16.10 7.36 6.31
N GLN A 315 16.33 8.66 6.44
CA GLN A 315 17.43 9.20 7.25
C GLN A 315 17.22 8.93 8.75
N GLU A 316 16.02 9.15 9.26
CA GLU A 316 15.64 8.91 10.65
C GLU A 316 15.85 7.46 11.08
N SER A 317 15.68 6.51 10.15
CA SER A 317 15.93 5.10 10.40
C SER A 317 17.40 4.77 10.74
N GLY A 318 18.35 5.63 10.38
CA GLY A 318 19.78 5.38 10.46
C GLY A 318 20.33 4.36 9.44
N LEU A 319 19.45 3.83 8.55
CA LEU A 319 19.79 2.77 7.59
C LEU A 319 20.07 3.29 6.17
N GLN A 320 20.16 4.61 5.97
CA GLN A 320 20.35 5.22 4.66
C GLN A 320 21.58 4.69 3.89
N ASN A 321 22.62 4.26 4.57
CA ASN A 321 23.83 3.71 3.95
C ASN A 321 23.73 2.19 3.68
N SER A 322 22.66 1.54 4.17
CA SER A 322 22.45 0.09 4.05
C SER A 322 21.51 -0.27 2.91
N LEU A 323 20.91 0.72 2.20
CA LEU A 323 19.95 0.50 1.13
C LEU A 323 20.64 0.16 -0.20
N ARG A 324 21.28 -1.01 -0.29
CA ARG A 324 21.99 -1.43 -1.51
C ARG A 324 21.05 -1.67 -2.69
N SER A 325 19.84 -2.13 -2.42
CA SER A 325 18.80 -2.35 -3.43
C SER A 325 17.92 -1.10 -3.68
N GLY A 326 18.26 0.04 -3.02
CA GLY A 326 17.63 1.33 -3.25
C GLY A 326 16.21 1.44 -2.71
N ILE A 327 15.32 2.03 -3.50
CA ILE A 327 13.94 2.31 -3.12
C ILE A 327 12.98 1.61 -4.08
N VAL A 328 11.99 0.90 -3.54
CA VAL A 328 10.89 0.30 -4.29
C VAL A 328 9.61 1.03 -3.95
N ILE A 329 8.93 1.59 -4.97
CA ILE A 329 7.72 2.39 -4.78
C ILE A 329 6.52 1.65 -5.33
N THR A 330 5.53 1.45 -4.47
CA THR A 330 4.26 0.81 -4.79
C THR A 330 3.08 1.70 -4.38
N GLY A 331 1.86 1.18 -4.46
CA GLY A 331 0.64 1.95 -4.21
C GLY A 331 0.18 2.77 -5.42
N GLY A 332 -1.03 3.30 -5.35
CA GLY A 332 -1.62 4.04 -6.47
C GLY A 332 -0.87 5.32 -6.86
N GLY A 333 -0.13 5.93 -5.93
CA GLY A 333 0.70 7.11 -6.20
C GLY A 333 1.93 6.81 -7.07
N ALA A 334 2.40 5.56 -7.09
CA ALA A 334 3.50 5.12 -7.96
C ALA A 334 3.17 5.22 -9.47
N GLU A 335 1.89 5.27 -9.81
CA GLU A 335 1.42 5.38 -11.20
C GLU A 335 1.50 6.82 -11.76
N LEU A 336 1.73 7.82 -10.90
CA LEU A 336 1.88 9.19 -11.35
C LEU A 336 3.10 9.32 -12.30
N ALA A 337 2.87 9.89 -13.47
CA ALA A 337 3.92 9.98 -14.49
C ALA A 337 5.15 10.74 -13.98
N ASN A 338 6.34 10.25 -14.28
CA ASN A 338 7.64 10.78 -13.84
C ASN A 338 7.88 10.77 -12.30
N PHE A 339 7.00 10.21 -11.47
CA PHE A 339 7.20 10.17 -10.02
C PHE A 339 8.45 9.37 -9.63
N ILE A 340 8.65 8.19 -10.23
CA ILE A 340 9.86 7.38 -10.03
C ILE A 340 11.13 8.16 -10.40
N SER A 341 11.08 8.88 -11.52
CA SER A 341 12.20 9.73 -11.96
C SER A 341 12.47 10.87 -10.98
N LEU A 342 11.42 11.47 -10.40
CA LEU A 342 11.53 12.50 -9.38
C LEU A 342 12.20 11.96 -8.12
N VAL A 343 11.73 10.79 -7.62
CA VAL A 343 12.34 10.17 -6.44
C VAL A 343 13.80 9.84 -6.68
N LYS A 344 14.15 9.28 -7.85
CA LYS A 344 15.54 8.98 -8.22
C LYS A 344 16.40 10.24 -8.28
N GLU A 345 15.88 11.32 -8.86
CA GLU A 345 16.60 12.61 -8.98
C GLU A 345 16.86 13.24 -7.62
N MET A 346 15.89 13.20 -6.71
CA MET A 346 16.00 13.79 -5.37
C MET A 346 16.81 12.94 -4.39
N SER A 347 16.69 11.61 -4.48
CA SER A 347 17.31 10.69 -3.51
C SER A 347 18.72 10.26 -3.88
N GLY A 348 19.01 10.16 -5.17
CA GLY A 348 20.24 9.56 -5.69
C GLY A 348 20.31 8.04 -5.58
N TYR A 349 19.29 7.38 -5.03
CA TYR A 349 19.17 5.92 -5.01
C TYR A 349 18.71 5.38 -6.37
N GLU A 350 18.94 4.08 -6.60
CA GLU A 350 18.20 3.36 -7.61
C GLU A 350 16.75 3.21 -7.15
N VAL A 351 15.81 3.45 -8.07
CA VAL A 351 14.37 3.45 -7.76
C VAL A 351 13.62 2.64 -8.82
N ARG A 352 12.77 1.71 -8.37
CA ARG A 352 11.88 0.96 -9.27
C ARG A 352 10.43 1.01 -8.80
N LYS A 353 9.50 0.74 -9.72
CA LYS A 353 8.12 0.45 -9.37
C LYS A 353 8.02 -0.95 -8.75
N GLY A 354 7.20 -1.07 -7.71
CA GLY A 354 6.88 -2.30 -7.01
C GLY A 354 5.54 -2.85 -7.49
N TYR A 355 5.57 -3.81 -8.40
CA TYR A 355 4.40 -4.56 -8.85
C TYR A 355 4.25 -5.84 -8.04
N PRO A 356 3.04 -6.42 -7.92
CA PRO A 356 2.89 -7.77 -7.41
C PRO A 356 3.75 -8.75 -8.23
N ARG A 357 4.55 -9.58 -7.55
CA ARG A 357 5.36 -10.63 -8.22
C ARG A 357 4.45 -11.69 -8.82
N PHE A 358 4.92 -12.37 -9.87
CA PHE A 358 4.18 -13.43 -10.55
C PHE A 358 4.15 -14.73 -9.72
N MET A 359 3.60 -14.66 -8.50
CA MET A 359 3.38 -15.80 -7.60
C MET A 359 1.96 -16.36 -7.71
N PHE A 360 1.18 -15.87 -8.68
CA PHE A 360 -0.21 -16.25 -8.93
C PHE A 360 -0.53 -16.15 -10.41
N SER A 361 -1.57 -16.83 -10.84
CA SER A 361 -2.23 -16.63 -12.12
C SER A 361 -3.50 -15.78 -11.93
N ALA A 362 -4.00 -15.15 -12.99
CA ALA A 362 -5.24 -14.39 -12.92
C ALA A 362 -6.12 -14.68 -14.14
N SER A 363 -7.38 -14.96 -13.90
CA SER A 363 -8.43 -15.06 -14.92
C SER A 363 -9.17 -13.73 -15.13
N VAL A 364 -8.77 -12.68 -14.41
CA VAL A 364 -9.35 -11.34 -14.43
C VAL A 364 -8.42 -10.34 -15.13
N GLY A 365 -8.93 -9.14 -15.39
CA GLY A 365 -8.20 -8.10 -16.11
C GLY A 365 -6.87 -7.69 -15.46
N SER A 366 -6.06 -6.94 -16.19
CA SER A 366 -4.68 -6.56 -15.83
C SER A 366 -4.54 -5.72 -14.54
N GLY A 367 -5.64 -5.25 -13.96
CA GLY A 367 -5.63 -4.44 -12.72
C GLY A 367 -4.97 -5.13 -11.52
N VAL A 368 -4.96 -6.45 -11.46
CA VAL A 368 -4.30 -7.24 -10.41
C VAL A 368 -2.77 -7.10 -10.41
N TYR A 369 -2.20 -6.73 -11.54
CA TYR A 369 -0.75 -6.53 -11.68
C TYR A 369 -0.33 -5.07 -11.48
N ALA A 370 -1.27 -4.18 -11.18
CA ALA A 370 -0.97 -2.77 -10.91
C ALA A 370 -0.37 -2.57 -9.51
N THR A 371 0.41 -1.51 -9.34
CA THR A 371 1.00 -1.16 -8.03
C THR A 371 -0.07 -0.94 -6.96
N GLY A 372 -1.28 -0.53 -7.34
CA GLY A 372 -2.40 -0.32 -6.43
C GLY A 372 -3.06 -1.59 -5.89
N ALA A 373 -2.73 -2.78 -6.45
CA ALA A 373 -3.29 -4.07 -6.03
C ALA A 373 -2.43 -4.79 -4.97
N THR A 374 -1.22 -4.31 -4.71
CA THR A 374 -0.20 -5.00 -3.90
C THR A 374 -0.67 -5.36 -2.49
N SER A 375 -1.50 -4.54 -1.85
CA SER A 375 -2.04 -4.83 -0.51
C SER A 375 -3.03 -6.00 -0.55
N ALA A 376 -3.98 -5.98 -1.48
CA ALA A 376 -4.98 -7.04 -1.61
C ALA A 376 -4.34 -8.39 -2.00
N ILE A 377 -3.43 -8.35 -2.98
CA ILE A 377 -2.68 -9.54 -3.40
C ILE A 377 -1.78 -10.05 -2.27
N GLY A 378 -1.05 -9.16 -1.59
CA GLY A 378 -0.18 -9.54 -0.48
C GLY A 378 -0.93 -10.22 0.66
N MET A 379 -2.14 -9.77 0.97
CA MET A 379 -3.00 -10.42 1.95
C MET A 379 -3.46 -11.83 1.50
N VAL A 380 -3.75 -12.04 0.22
CA VAL A 380 -4.07 -13.37 -0.32
C VAL A 380 -2.89 -14.31 -0.19
N LEU A 381 -1.68 -13.86 -0.58
CA LEU A 381 -0.45 -14.67 -0.46
C LEU A 381 -0.18 -15.05 0.98
N ALA A 382 -0.22 -14.09 1.91
CA ALA A 382 -0.01 -14.33 3.33
C ALA A 382 -1.09 -15.26 3.93
N ALA A 383 -2.35 -15.14 3.52
CA ALA A 383 -3.42 -15.99 3.98
C ALA A 383 -3.27 -17.45 3.50
N LYS A 384 -2.73 -17.66 2.30
CA LYS A 384 -2.36 -18.98 1.79
C LYS A 384 -1.23 -19.58 2.63
N ASP A 385 -0.18 -18.81 2.90
CA ASP A 385 0.98 -19.27 3.68
C ASP A 385 0.60 -19.58 5.13
N ASP A 386 -0.30 -18.81 5.72
CA ASP A 386 -0.90 -19.05 7.03
C ASP A 386 -1.91 -20.23 7.05
N ASN A 387 -2.16 -20.84 5.88
CA ASN A 387 -3.12 -21.93 5.70
C ASN A 387 -4.50 -21.64 6.28
N LEU A 388 -5.03 -20.42 6.05
CA LEU A 388 -6.35 -20.03 6.54
C LEU A 388 -7.46 -20.92 5.90
N PRO A 389 -8.59 -21.09 6.62
CA PRO A 389 -9.74 -21.85 6.11
C PRO A 389 -10.41 -21.15 4.93
N ASP A 390 -11.31 -21.85 4.26
CA ASP A 390 -12.10 -21.33 3.15
C ASP A 390 -12.89 -20.07 3.56
N CYS A 391 -12.84 -19.06 2.73
CA CYS A 391 -13.52 -17.77 2.97
C CYS A 391 -14.94 -17.71 2.37
N VAL A 392 -15.32 -18.68 1.58
CA VAL A 392 -16.58 -18.64 0.84
C VAL A 392 -17.39 -19.93 0.99
N THR A 393 -18.66 -19.87 0.61
CA THR A 393 -19.49 -21.06 0.40
C THR A 393 -20.21 -20.92 -0.95
N VAL A 394 -20.42 -22.04 -1.60
CA VAL A 394 -21.26 -22.11 -2.81
C VAL A 394 -22.68 -22.43 -2.36
N PRO A 395 -23.67 -21.56 -2.64
CA PRO A 395 -25.06 -21.83 -2.27
C PRO A 395 -25.59 -23.10 -2.93
N GLU A 396 -26.26 -23.97 -2.18
CA GLU A 396 -26.80 -25.26 -2.65
C GLU A 396 -27.62 -25.14 -3.95
N LYS A 397 -28.32 -24.03 -4.14
CA LYS A 397 -29.13 -23.76 -5.36
C LYS A 397 -28.31 -23.59 -6.64
N VAL A 398 -27.01 -23.34 -6.53
CA VAL A 398 -26.11 -23.19 -7.68
C VAL A 398 -25.59 -24.56 -8.11
N MET A 399 -25.40 -25.49 -7.18
CA MET A 399 -24.95 -26.86 -7.47
C MET A 399 -26.00 -27.65 -8.30
N GLU A 400 -27.29 -27.41 -8.06
CA GLU A 400 -28.38 -28.02 -8.85
C GLU A 400 -28.44 -27.46 -10.30
N GLN A 401 -27.97 -26.24 -10.55
CA GLN A 401 -27.99 -25.61 -11.88
C GLN A 401 -26.76 -25.92 -12.74
N GLU A 402 -25.60 -26.23 -12.14
CA GLU A 402 -24.40 -26.66 -12.87
C GLU A 402 -24.55 -28.05 -13.45
N GLU A 403 -25.34 -28.94 -12.84
CA GLU A 403 -25.68 -30.26 -13.41
C GLU A 403 -26.62 -30.16 -14.62
N GLU A 404 -27.48 -29.12 -14.70
CA GLU A 404 -28.41 -28.89 -15.84
C GLU A 404 -27.78 -28.06 -16.98
N MET A 405 -26.67 -27.32 -16.76
CA MET A 405 -26.09 -26.40 -17.74
C MET A 405 -24.87 -26.98 -18.51
N MET A 406 -24.58 -28.26 -18.42
CA MET A 406 -23.57 -28.91 -19.27
C MET A 406 -24.00 -29.08 -20.75
N GLU A 407 -25.17 -28.60 -21.12
CA GLU A 407 -25.66 -28.62 -22.50
C GLU A 407 -26.24 -27.27 -22.93
N VAL A 408 -25.49 -26.19 -23.10
CA VAL A 408 -25.85 -25.12 -24.05
C VAL A 408 -24.61 -24.26 -24.40
N GLU A 409 -24.49 -24.02 -25.68
CA GLU A 409 -23.41 -23.35 -26.42
C GLU A 409 -23.11 -21.90 -26.00
N VAL A 410 -21.83 -21.58 -26.17
CA VAL A 410 -21.21 -20.25 -26.07
C VAL A 410 -21.83 -19.26 -27.06
N THR A 411 -22.35 -18.15 -26.57
CA THR A 411 -22.49 -16.93 -27.37
C THR A 411 -21.76 -15.79 -26.67
N ASP A 412 -20.79 -15.23 -27.39
CA ASP A 412 -20.04 -14.04 -27.04
C ASP A 412 -20.96 -12.82 -26.86
N GLU A 413 -21.06 -12.27 -25.66
CA GLU A 413 -21.46 -10.89 -25.44
C GLU A 413 -20.46 -10.18 -24.53
N THR A 414 -19.76 -9.21 -25.10
CA THR A 414 -18.82 -8.31 -24.44
C THR A 414 -19.55 -7.42 -23.42
N PRO A 415 -19.11 -7.35 -22.14
CA PRO A 415 -19.73 -6.43 -21.19
C PRO A 415 -19.38 -4.98 -21.54
N ALA A 416 -20.39 -4.16 -21.68
CA ALA A 416 -20.26 -2.72 -21.87
C ALA A 416 -19.51 -2.09 -20.68
N GLN A 417 -18.35 -1.53 -20.93
CA GLN A 417 -17.66 -0.63 -20.01
C GLN A 417 -18.55 0.58 -19.74
N ASN A 418 -18.88 0.84 -18.48
CA ASN A 418 -19.44 2.11 -18.05
C ASN A 418 -18.38 3.22 -18.24
N THR A 419 -18.34 3.78 -19.43
CA THR A 419 -17.64 5.02 -19.73
C THR A 419 -18.43 6.15 -19.09
N ILE A 420 -17.90 6.71 -18.00
CA ILE A 420 -18.28 8.03 -17.52
C ILE A 420 -17.99 8.99 -18.66
N SER A 421 -19.02 9.73 -19.08
CA SER A 421 -19.00 10.59 -20.27
C SER A 421 -17.78 11.50 -20.30
N ASP A 422 -17.09 11.52 -21.42
CA ASP A 422 -15.96 12.43 -21.73
C ASP A 422 -16.39 13.91 -21.86
N GLU A 423 -17.64 14.23 -21.56
CA GLU A 423 -18.26 15.55 -21.68
C GLU A 423 -17.68 16.63 -20.76
N GLU A 424 -16.95 16.24 -19.68
CA GLU A 424 -16.28 17.18 -18.77
C GLU A 424 -14.86 17.57 -19.24
N LEU A 425 -14.30 16.82 -20.21
CA LEU A 425 -12.96 17.03 -20.78
C LEU A 425 -13.06 16.85 -22.29
N GLU A 426 -13.26 17.94 -23.02
CA GLU A 426 -13.26 17.91 -24.49
C GLU A 426 -11.83 17.94 -25.06
N SER A 427 -11.50 16.96 -25.91
CA SER A 427 -10.37 17.01 -26.81
C SER A 427 -10.80 17.67 -28.12
N GLY A 428 -10.55 18.97 -28.23
CA GLY A 428 -10.90 19.72 -29.45
C GLY A 428 -9.84 19.58 -30.55
N GLN A 429 -10.24 19.73 -31.81
CA GLN A 429 -9.39 19.67 -32.99
C GLN A 429 -8.50 20.93 -33.21
N THR A 430 -8.30 21.78 -32.21
CA THR A 430 -7.42 22.93 -32.30
C THR A 430 -6.02 22.58 -31.84
N GLY A 431 -4.97 22.96 -32.58
CA GLY A 431 -3.59 22.53 -32.40
C GLY A 431 -2.95 22.74 -31.01
N ASN A 432 -3.65 23.39 -30.06
CA ASN A 432 -3.18 23.65 -28.71
C ASN A 432 -3.87 22.80 -27.62
N LEU A 433 -4.89 22.03 -27.96
CA LEU A 433 -5.55 21.13 -27.02
C LEU A 433 -4.80 19.80 -26.93
N ILE A 434 -4.74 19.23 -25.72
CA ILE A 434 -4.07 17.96 -25.49
C ILE A 434 -5.07 16.82 -25.36
N SER A 435 -4.80 15.69 -26.03
CA SER A 435 -5.48 14.42 -25.77
C SER A 435 -4.73 13.57 -24.75
N PRO A 436 -5.39 12.63 -24.06
CA PRO A 436 -4.73 11.68 -23.16
C PRO A 436 -3.65 10.84 -23.84
N GLU A 437 -3.85 10.49 -25.12
CA GLU A 437 -2.91 9.72 -25.93
C GLU A 437 -1.65 10.53 -26.24
N GLU A 438 -1.81 11.80 -26.68
CA GLU A 438 -0.69 12.71 -26.93
C GLU A 438 0.14 12.97 -25.66
N PHE A 439 -0.53 13.11 -24.51
CA PHE A 439 0.14 13.24 -23.22
C PHE A 439 0.95 11.98 -22.86
N GLY A 440 0.33 10.79 -22.99
CA GLY A 440 1.00 9.52 -22.76
C GLY A 440 2.21 9.28 -23.66
N GLU A 441 2.12 9.61 -24.96
CA GLU A 441 3.25 9.52 -25.89
C GLU A 441 4.39 10.49 -25.54
N ALA A 442 4.09 11.71 -25.11
CA ALA A 442 5.09 12.70 -24.77
C ALA A 442 5.87 12.33 -23.51
N VAL A 443 5.21 11.72 -22.53
CA VAL A 443 5.83 11.20 -21.30
C VAL A 443 6.73 10.00 -21.62
N ASN A 444 6.27 9.04 -22.42
CA ASN A 444 6.99 7.78 -22.71
C ASN A 444 8.19 7.94 -23.67
N LYS A 445 8.18 8.95 -24.55
CA LYS A 445 9.27 9.15 -25.53
C LYS A 445 10.64 9.44 -24.91
N LYS A 446 10.74 9.88 -23.65
CA LYS A 446 12.02 10.21 -22.99
C LYS A 446 12.65 9.08 -22.19
N GLU A 447 11.92 8.02 -21.83
CA GLU A 447 12.52 6.88 -21.12
C GLU A 447 13.43 6.01 -22.01
N LYS A 448 13.30 6.11 -23.35
CA LYS A 448 14.06 5.29 -24.32
C LYS A 448 15.42 5.87 -24.77
N LYS A 449 15.86 7.04 -24.29
CA LYS A 449 17.16 7.62 -24.66
C LYS A 449 17.88 8.18 -23.44
N LYS A 450 18.79 7.41 -22.84
CA LYS A 450 20.14 7.79 -22.37
C LYS A 450 20.66 6.83 -21.30
N THR A 451 21.44 5.88 -21.75
CA THR A 451 22.56 5.36 -20.98
C THR A 451 23.76 6.22 -21.35
N THR A 452 24.14 7.16 -20.51
CA THR A 452 25.45 7.85 -20.60
C THR A 452 25.88 8.22 -19.19
N THR A 453 26.95 7.60 -18.76
CA THR A 453 27.65 7.80 -17.48
C THR A 453 28.12 9.23 -17.33
N VAL A 454 27.65 9.95 -16.31
CA VAL A 454 28.20 11.24 -15.89
C VAL A 454 28.63 11.13 -14.42
N LYS A 455 29.93 11.36 -14.18
CA LYS A 455 30.51 11.47 -12.83
C LYS A 455 30.03 12.77 -12.18
N VAL A 456 29.31 12.66 -11.04
CA VAL A 456 28.83 13.82 -10.28
C VAL A 456 29.81 14.17 -9.17
N LYS A 457 30.27 15.42 -9.17
CA LYS A 457 31.00 16.05 -8.06
C LYS A 457 30.02 16.43 -6.94
N LYS A 458 30.30 16.00 -5.72
CA LYS A 458 29.57 16.39 -4.50
C LYS A 458 29.62 17.90 -4.26
N ARG A 459 28.44 18.51 -4.05
CA ARG A 459 28.29 19.85 -3.44
C ARG A 459 27.57 19.72 -2.11
N PRO A 460 27.95 20.48 -1.06
CA PRO A 460 27.34 20.38 0.26
C PRO A 460 26.04 21.18 0.34
N GLY A 461 25.08 20.60 0.99
CA GLY A 461 23.92 20.93 1.79
C GLY A 461 23.20 22.29 1.65
N ILE A 462 21.98 22.20 1.12
CA ILE A 462 20.91 23.21 1.34
C ILE A 462 19.85 22.66 2.35
N LEU A 463 20.17 21.62 3.08
CA LEU A 463 19.26 20.92 4.00
C LEU A 463 18.95 21.70 5.31
N GLY A 464 19.62 22.81 5.60
CA GLY A 464 19.47 23.50 6.89
C GLY A 464 18.30 24.47 7.02
N ILE A 465 17.74 24.97 5.94
CA ILE A 465 16.77 26.12 6.00
C ILE A 465 15.31 25.63 5.86
N ALA A 466 15.05 24.56 5.11
CA ALA A 466 13.71 23.97 4.99
C ALA A 466 13.28 23.24 6.27
N TRP A 467 14.23 22.74 7.03
CA TRP A 467 14.02 21.95 8.25
C TRP A 467 13.35 22.72 9.40
N THR A 468 13.67 23.99 9.57
CA THR A 468 13.08 24.81 10.66
C THR A 468 11.59 25.06 10.40
N LYS A 469 11.17 25.12 9.14
CA LYS A 469 9.77 25.32 8.78
C LYS A 469 8.92 24.05 8.95
N LEU A 470 9.43 22.88 8.54
CA LEU A 470 8.70 21.60 8.67
C LEU A 470 8.54 21.18 10.14
N LYS A 471 9.58 21.38 10.96
CA LYS A 471 9.53 21.06 12.39
C LYS A 471 8.51 21.92 13.15
N ASN A 472 8.37 23.19 12.78
CA ASN A 472 7.39 24.08 13.38
C ASN A 472 5.96 23.77 12.92
N THR A 473 5.74 23.36 11.67
CA THR A 473 4.41 23.01 11.16
C THR A 473 3.90 21.67 11.73
N ALA A 474 4.79 20.70 11.96
CA ALA A 474 4.42 19.44 12.60
C ALA A 474 4.18 19.57 14.11
N LEU A 475 4.91 20.45 14.78
CA LEU A 475 4.72 20.73 16.22
C LEU A 475 3.46 21.57 16.48
N ASP A 476 3.13 22.53 15.61
CA ASP A 476 1.91 23.33 15.74
C ASP A 476 0.63 22.49 15.56
N PHE A 477 0.68 21.38 14.81
CA PHE A 477 -0.44 20.43 14.71
C PHE A 477 -0.65 19.58 15.97
N TYR A 478 0.39 19.39 16.78
CA TYR A 478 0.30 18.62 18.04
C TYR A 478 -0.02 19.50 19.27
N ASP A 479 0.27 20.80 19.23
CA ASP A 479 0.05 21.71 20.36
C ASP A 479 -1.35 22.34 20.39
N ASP A 480 -2.08 22.38 19.27
CA ASP A 480 -3.45 22.93 19.24
C ASP A 480 -4.52 21.95 19.75
N GLU A 481 -4.25 20.64 19.82
CA GLU A 481 -5.18 19.67 20.44
C GLU A 481 -5.07 19.58 21.97
N ASN A 482 -4.06 20.18 22.59
CA ASN A 482 -3.88 20.14 24.05
C ASN A 482 -4.23 21.43 24.79
N LYS A 483 -4.92 22.37 24.16
CA LYS A 483 -5.31 23.65 24.79
C LYS A 483 -6.81 23.86 24.99
N GLU A 484 -7.65 22.81 24.83
CA GLU A 484 -9.04 22.83 25.28
C GLU A 484 -9.27 21.72 26.32
N GLU A 485 -8.80 21.96 27.54
CA GLU A 485 -9.39 21.50 28.80
C GLU A 485 -9.15 22.56 29.89
#